data_323798f2418dccbb338435515da98118
#
_entry.id   323798f2418dccbb338435515da98118
#
_cell.length_a   1.000
_cell.length_b   1.000
_cell.length_c   1.000
_cell.angle_alpha   90.00
_cell.angle_beta   90.00
_cell.angle_gamma   90.00
#
_symmetry.space_group_name_H-M   'P 1'
#
loop_
_entity.id
_entity.type
_entity.pdbx_description
1 polymer ?
#
loop_
_entity_poly.entity_id
_entity_poly.type
_entity_poly.pdbx_seq_one_letter_code
_entity_poly.pdbx_strand_id
1 'polypeptide(L)'
;MKPFFRAALVLGLLALGAWALTGIAAESSGKHYVCAPCGMDCDAKVYDKPGTCPVCGVPLVEQGSAAAQAPTTKVAFLVFTGVQPIDYVGPYEIFGAAGYDVYTVAETADPINTTFGMKVVPRHTFADAPQPDVLIVPGGGVKASRESKATLDWIRKTSANAKITMSVCNGAYILASAGLLDGLKATTTAGLIKGLGEEFPKIHLVYDQRFVDNGKIITCGGLTSGMDGAIHVVSRLDGQGAAQQVALGEEYDWSARSGFARASLADRLIPSVHLSEMGTWEVAKTEGSTDRWEIAVRGTSDLTSGELLSRINQELAKSDWKSAAGSAKSRDRSSHWIFRDAQGAPWQGTVTVGERDADRRYTLAVTIARERPKAG
;
A
#
# COMPACT_ATOMS: atom_id res chain seq x y z
N MET A 1 102.18 9.26 30.29
CA MET A 1 102.86 10.03 29.23
C MET A 1 102.06 9.90 27.94
N LYS A 2 101.68 11.02 27.36
CA LYS A 2 101.06 11.27 26.03
C LYS A 2 101.79 10.49 24.93
N PRO A 3 101.30 10.47 23.65
CA PRO A 3 100.00 10.84 23.02
C PRO A 3 99.50 9.73 22.03
N PHE A 4 98.44 9.86 21.30
CA PHE A 4 98.26 10.36 19.96
C PHE A 4 96.85 10.36 19.43
N PHE A 5 96.40 11.51 19.05
CA PHE A 5 95.30 11.86 18.21
C PHE A 5 95.48 11.35 16.77
N ARG A 6 94.40 11.22 16.09
CA ARG A 6 94.17 11.15 14.64
C ARG A 6 93.77 9.79 14.09
N ALA A 7 92.52 9.63 13.86
CA ALA A 7 91.87 9.02 12.71
C ALA A 7 90.45 8.58 13.06
N ALA A 8 89.58 9.53 13.25
CA ALA A 8 88.09 9.22 13.43
C ALA A 8 87.23 10.34 12.83
N LEU A 9 87.56 10.75 11.57
CA LEU A 9 86.73 11.79 10.96
C LEU A 9 86.44 11.58 9.47
N VAL A 10 86.32 10.33 9.01
CA VAL A 10 85.86 10.05 7.63
C VAL A 10 84.75 8.96 7.53
N LEU A 11 84.36 8.32 8.63
CA LEU A 11 83.37 7.29 8.61
C LEU A 11 81.98 7.75 9.12
N GLY A 12 81.80 9.05 9.43
CA GLY A 12 80.51 9.60 9.96
C GLY A 12 79.57 10.18 8.93
N LEU A 13 79.87 10.18 7.64
CA LEU A 13 79.04 10.82 6.59
C LEU A 13 78.41 9.90 5.58
N LEU A 14 78.57 8.59 5.76
CA LEU A 14 77.84 7.59 4.91
C LEU A 14 76.73 6.83 5.64
N ALA A 15 76.51 7.08 6.93
CA ALA A 15 75.42 6.43 7.67
C ALA A 15 74.16 7.33 7.79
N LEU A 16 74.14 8.55 7.28
CA LEU A 16 73.00 9.47 7.28
C LEU A 16 72.21 9.47 5.97
N GLY A 17 72.61 8.69 4.96
CA GLY A 17 71.92 8.61 3.67
C GLY A 17 70.99 7.42 3.50
N ALA A 18 70.93 6.47 4.43
CA ALA A 18 70.14 5.24 4.29
C ALA A 18 68.88 5.19 5.19
N TRP A 19 68.62 6.25 5.96
CA TRP A 19 67.44 6.30 6.83
C TRP A 19 66.32 7.21 6.29
N ALA A 20 66.42 7.71 5.09
CA ALA A 20 65.39 8.58 4.49
C ALA A 20 64.51 7.90 3.44
N LEU A 21 64.47 6.56 3.37
CA LEU A 21 63.67 5.84 2.38
C LEU A 21 62.82 4.68 2.94
N THR A 22 62.67 4.55 4.24
CA THR A 22 61.51 3.84 4.80
C THR A 22 60.47 4.90 5.15
N GLY A 23 59.85 5.45 4.10
CA GLY A 23 58.54 6.07 4.27
C GLY A 23 57.64 5.02 4.87
N ILE A 24 57.45 5.07 6.18
CA ILE A 24 56.29 4.48 6.79
C ILE A 24 55.11 5.18 6.10
N ALA A 25 54.51 4.50 5.13
CA ALA A 25 53.14 4.84 4.74
C ALA A 25 52.37 4.81 6.07
N ALA A 26 52.12 5.98 6.63
CA ALA A 26 51.08 6.12 7.63
C ALA A 26 49.84 5.63 6.94
N GLU A 27 49.40 4.39 7.25
CA GLU A 27 48.04 3.97 7.02
C GLU A 27 47.19 5.08 7.63
N SER A 28 46.60 5.89 6.77
CA SER A 28 45.57 6.80 7.17
C SER A 28 44.46 5.90 7.73
N SER A 29 44.34 5.79 9.04
CA SER A 29 43.20 5.22 9.72
C SER A 29 41.98 6.12 9.46
N GLY A 30 41.72 6.41 8.21
CA GLY A 30 40.58 7.17 7.75
C GLY A 30 39.36 6.31 7.95
N LYS A 31 38.40 6.84 8.64
CA LYS A 31 37.08 6.23 8.70
C LYS A 31 36.52 6.16 7.29
N HIS A 32 36.08 4.96 6.88
CA HIS A 32 35.39 4.74 5.63
C HIS A 32 33.91 4.65 5.88
N TYR A 33 33.14 5.10 4.93
CA TYR A 33 31.69 5.12 5.01
C TYR A 33 31.11 4.32 3.84
N VAL A 34 30.04 3.59 4.09
CA VAL A 34 29.32 2.79 3.09
C VAL A 34 27.85 3.17 3.09
N CYS A 35 27.18 2.92 1.98
CA CYS A 35 25.75 2.99 1.96
C CYS A 35 25.19 1.90 2.90
N ALA A 36 24.21 2.22 3.74
CA ALA A 36 23.44 1.17 4.37
C ALA A 36 22.79 0.32 3.25
N PRO A 37 22.76 -1.03 3.37
CA PRO A 37 22.29 -1.89 2.29
C PRO A 37 20.94 -1.43 1.75
N CYS A 38 20.91 -0.98 0.49
CA CYS A 38 19.73 -0.46 -0.18
C CYS A 38 19.34 -1.24 -1.44
N GLY A 39 20.11 -2.32 -1.76
CA GLY A 39 19.89 -3.16 -2.92
C GLY A 39 20.35 -2.55 -4.26
N MET A 40 21.03 -1.40 -4.25
CA MET A 40 21.53 -0.72 -5.44
C MET A 40 23.05 -0.88 -5.59
N ASP A 41 23.60 -0.57 -6.78
CA ASP A 41 25.04 -0.65 -7.06
C ASP A 41 25.93 0.20 -6.13
N CYS A 42 25.32 1.11 -5.37
CA CYS A 42 26.03 1.91 -4.37
C CYS A 42 26.39 1.14 -3.10
N ASP A 43 25.79 -0.01 -2.84
CA ASP A 43 26.12 -0.84 -1.67
C ASP A 43 27.57 -1.35 -1.69
N ALA A 44 28.15 -1.48 -2.88
CA ALA A 44 29.56 -1.84 -3.05
C ALA A 44 30.52 -0.66 -2.99
N LYS A 45 30.03 0.60 -2.87
CA LYS A 45 30.85 1.80 -2.89
C LYS A 45 31.28 2.20 -1.49
N VAL A 46 32.58 2.57 -1.37
CA VAL A 46 33.17 3.09 -0.14
C VAL A 46 33.44 4.58 -0.32
N TYR A 47 33.15 5.37 0.70
CA TYR A 47 33.31 6.82 0.72
C TYR A 47 34.28 7.22 1.86
N ASP A 48 35.09 8.24 1.65
CA ASP A 48 36.05 8.70 2.63
C ASP A 48 35.52 9.75 3.62
N LYS A 49 34.24 10.15 3.43
CA LYS A 49 33.59 11.18 4.26
C LYS A 49 32.15 10.78 4.60
N PRO A 50 31.67 11.14 5.81
CA PRO A 50 30.26 11.00 6.13
C PRO A 50 29.41 11.94 5.24
N GLY A 51 28.16 11.58 5.06
CA GLY A 51 27.24 12.36 4.24
C GLY A 51 26.07 11.53 3.74
N THR A 52 25.52 11.92 2.62
CA THR A 52 24.43 11.21 1.92
C THR A 52 25.01 10.51 0.70
N CYS A 53 24.56 9.29 0.42
CA CYS A 53 24.94 8.57 -0.78
C CYS A 53 24.50 9.36 -2.03
N PRO A 54 25.40 9.70 -2.96
CA PRO A 54 25.04 10.48 -4.15
C PRO A 54 24.21 9.69 -5.16
N VAL A 55 24.03 8.38 -4.95
CA VAL A 55 23.27 7.51 -5.85
C VAL A 55 21.85 7.32 -5.34
N CYS A 56 21.68 6.97 -4.06
CA CYS A 56 20.38 6.61 -3.49
C CYS A 56 19.85 7.60 -2.43
N GLY A 57 20.63 8.64 -2.06
CA GLY A 57 20.20 9.67 -1.10
C GLY A 57 20.17 9.21 0.37
N VAL A 58 20.52 7.95 0.68
CA VAL A 58 20.55 7.42 2.05
C VAL A 58 21.78 7.93 2.81
N PRO A 59 21.68 8.24 4.12
CA PRO A 59 22.84 8.59 4.94
C PRO A 59 23.90 7.47 4.92
N LEU A 60 25.15 7.84 4.70
CA LEU A 60 26.27 6.94 4.77
C LEU A 60 26.59 6.59 6.23
N VAL A 61 26.87 5.30 6.49
CA VAL A 61 27.26 4.79 7.80
C VAL A 61 28.73 4.42 7.82
N GLU A 62 29.39 4.56 8.98
CA GLU A 62 30.79 4.18 9.12
C GLU A 62 30.97 2.68 8.87
N GLN A 63 31.88 2.30 7.98
CA GLN A 63 32.18 0.92 7.64
C GLN A 63 32.64 0.15 8.88
N GLY A 64 32.03 -1.01 9.13
CA GLY A 64 32.28 -1.78 10.35
C GLY A 64 31.49 -1.32 11.58
N SER A 65 30.68 -0.24 11.48
CA SER A 65 29.78 0.15 12.55
C SER A 65 28.63 -0.88 12.75
N ALA A 66 28.02 -0.88 13.93
CA ALA A 66 26.85 -1.72 14.19
C ALA A 66 25.69 -1.45 13.19
N ALA A 67 25.59 -0.23 12.70
CA ALA A 67 24.60 0.14 11.66
C ALA A 67 24.91 -0.50 10.30
N ALA A 68 26.18 -0.71 9.95
CA ALA A 68 26.60 -1.42 8.74
C ALA A 68 26.48 -2.95 8.87
N GLN A 69 26.31 -3.46 10.09
CA GLN A 69 26.27 -4.89 10.42
C GLN A 69 24.96 -5.29 11.09
N ALA A 70 24.04 -4.38 11.30
CA ALA A 70 22.75 -4.69 11.92
C ALA A 70 22.03 -5.77 11.10
N PRO A 71 21.45 -6.79 11.74
CA PRO A 71 20.68 -7.80 11.03
C PRO A 71 19.54 -7.10 10.29
N THR A 72 19.53 -7.24 8.97
CA THR A 72 18.51 -6.66 8.10
C THR A 72 17.15 -7.22 8.46
N THR A 73 16.14 -6.39 8.67
CA THR A 73 14.75 -6.81 8.88
C THR A 73 14.29 -7.69 7.72
N LYS A 74 13.81 -8.88 8.01
CA LYS A 74 13.36 -9.85 6.99
C LYS A 74 11.87 -9.73 6.74
N VAL A 75 11.49 -9.61 5.47
CA VAL A 75 10.08 -9.50 5.06
C VAL A 75 9.74 -10.61 4.08
N ALA A 76 8.85 -11.50 4.50
CA ALA A 76 8.34 -12.58 3.66
C ALA A 76 7.01 -12.19 3.02
N PHE A 77 6.89 -12.42 1.73
CA PHE A 77 5.66 -12.23 0.95
C PHE A 77 5.10 -13.59 0.56
N LEU A 78 3.92 -13.92 1.05
CA LEU A 78 3.19 -15.06 0.52
C LEU A 78 2.83 -14.79 -0.94
N VAL A 79 3.15 -15.70 -1.84
CA VAL A 79 2.73 -15.65 -3.24
C VAL A 79 2.06 -16.97 -3.63
N PHE A 80 1.01 -16.87 -4.45
CA PHE A 80 0.21 -18.02 -4.88
C PHE A 80 -0.40 -17.75 -6.26
N THR A 81 -0.80 -18.78 -6.98
CA THR A 81 -1.45 -18.61 -8.28
C THR A 81 -2.71 -17.77 -8.16
N GLY A 82 -2.80 -16.70 -8.94
CA GLY A 82 -3.85 -15.70 -8.87
C GLY A 82 -3.59 -14.56 -7.89
N VAL A 83 -2.38 -14.45 -7.30
CA VAL A 83 -2.02 -13.28 -6.47
C VAL A 83 -2.15 -11.98 -7.28
N GLN A 84 -2.69 -10.94 -6.65
CA GLN A 84 -2.78 -9.62 -7.27
C GLN A 84 -1.40 -8.94 -7.27
N PRO A 85 -0.83 -8.59 -8.44
CA PRO A 85 0.53 -8.07 -8.51
C PRO A 85 0.81 -6.91 -7.57
N ILE A 86 0.04 -5.82 -7.64
CA ILE A 86 0.31 -4.62 -6.85
C ILE A 86 0.19 -4.85 -5.33
N ASP A 87 -0.59 -5.85 -4.90
CA ASP A 87 -0.77 -6.14 -3.47
C ASP A 87 0.50 -6.71 -2.82
N TYR A 88 1.41 -7.31 -3.61
CA TYR A 88 2.71 -7.73 -3.10
C TYR A 88 3.86 -6.89 -3.67
N VAL A 89 3.87 -6.52 -4.95
CA VAL A 89 4.95 -5.75 -5.58
C VAL A 89 5.05 -4.35 -4.97
N GLY A 90 3.93 -3.67 -4.73
CA GLY A 90 3.95 -2.35 -4.11
C GLY A 90 4.60 -2.34 -2.71
N PRO A 91 4.12 -3.15 -1.75
CA PRO A 91 4.81 -3.30 -0.48
C PRO A 91 6.24 -3.86 -0.58
N TYR A 92 6.51 -4.74 -1.54
CA TYR A 92 7.84 -5.32 -1.78
C TYR A 92 8.86 -4.22 -2.10
N GLU A 93 8.49 -3.29 -2.99
CA GLU A 93 9.29 -2.12 -3.33
C GLU A 93 9.54 -1.24 -2.10
N ILE A 94 8.49 -0.89 -1.36
CA ILE A 94 8.59 -0.06 -0.15
C ILE A 94 9.58 -0.66 0.87
N PHE A 95 9.49 -1.96 1.14
CA PHE A 95 10.40 -2.60 2.09
C PHE A 95 11.81 -2.78 1.52
N GLY A 96 11.94 -3.00 0.21
CA GLY A 96 13.24 -3.00 -0.48
C GLY A 96 13.93 -1.65 -0.39
N ALA A 97 13.22 -0.55 -0.67
CA ALA A 97 13.72 0.81 -0.52
C ALA A 97 14.06 1.18 0.92
N ALA A 98 13.42 0.55 1.91
CA ALA A 98 13.80 0.67 3.33
C ALA A 98 15.07 -0.12 3.69
N GLY A 99 15.68 -0.85 2.74
CA GLY A 99 16.87 -1.66 2.97
C GLY A 99 16.60 -3.00 3.67
N TYR A 100 15.36 -3.51 3.64
CA TYR A 100 15.00 -4.80 4.27
C TYR A 100 15.33 -5.98 3.33
N ASP A 101 15.59 -7.15 3.90
CA ASP A 101 15.71 -8.41 3.13
C ASP A 101 14.32 -8.93 2.76
N VAL A 102 13.89 -8.61 1.55
CA VAL A 102 12.57 -8.96 1.02
C VAL A 102 12.63 -10.25 0.19
N TYR A 103 11.68 -11.16 0.39
CA TYR A 103 11.63 -12.41 -0.36
C TYR A 103 10.22 -12.95 -0.50
N THR A 104 9.99 -13.68 -1.58
CA THR A 104 8.72 -14.35 -1.87
C THR A 104 8.74 -15.80 -1.39
N VAL A 105 7.59 -16.26 -0.86
CA VAL A 105 7.40 -17.61 -0.35
C VAL A 105 6.12 -18.21 -0.93
N ALA A 106 6.18 -19.42 -1.43
CA ALA A 106 5.01 -20.17 -1.90
C ALA A 106 4.97 -21.59 -1.33
N GLU A 107 3.90 -22.33 -1.54
CA GLU A 107 3.78 -23.73 -1.12
C GLU A 107 4.81 -24.62 -1.82
N THR A 108 5.06 -24.38 -3.11
CA THR A 108 6.06 -25.10 -3.94
C THR A 108 7.01 -24.11 -4.63
N ALA A 109 8.09 -24.62 -5.20
CA ALA A 109 9.05 -23.84 -5.99
C ALA A 109 8.58 -23.56 -7.43
N ASP A 110 7.43 -24.07 -7.83
CA ASP A 110 6.90 -23.90 -9.18
C ASP A 110 6.58 -22.43 -9.47
N PRO A 111 6.80 -21.97 -10.71
CA PRO A 111 6.38 -20.63 -11.10
C PRO A 111 4.86 -20.46 -10.95
N ILE A 112 4.43 -19.38 -10.30
CA ILE A 112 3.03 -19.00 -10.15
C ILE A 112 2.61 -18.01 -11.24
N ASN A 113 1.33 -18.01 -11.60
CA ASN A 113 0.74 -16.99 -12.45
C ASN A 113 -0.06 -16.01 -11.59
N THR A 114 0.19 -14.71 -11.75
CA THR A 114 -0.59 -13.66 -11.09
C THR A 114 -1.95 -13.47 -11.75
N THR A 115 -2.81 -12.63 -11.19
CA THR A 115 -4.13 -12.30 -11.74
C THR A 115 -4.07 -11.84 -13.21
N PHE A 116 -3.01 -11.12 -13.61
CA PHE A 116 -2.85 -10.61 -14.99
C PHE A 116 -1.83 -11.41 -15.81
N GLY A 117 -1.49 -12.63 -15.39
CA GLY A 117 -0.64 -13.54 -16.15
C GLY A 117 0.86 -13.30 -16.05
N MET A 118 1.33 -12.38 -15.20
CA MET A 118 2.75 -12.26 -14.89
C MET A 118 3.21 -13.53 -14.16
N LYS A 119 4.35 -14.09 -14.58
CA LYS A 119 4.94 -15.25 -13.92
C LYS A 119 5.93 -14.82 -12.85
N VAL A 120 5.82 -15.44 -11.68
CA VAL A 120 6.71 -15.21 -10.53
C VAL A 120 7.29 -16.54 -10.08
N VAL A 121 8.60 -16.61 -9.96
CA VAL A 121 9.29 -17.72 -9.32
C VAL A 121 9.48 -17.37 -7.86
N PRO A 122 8.91 -18.12 -6.90
CA PRO A 122 9.10 -17.84 -5.49
C PRO A 122 10.57 -18.08 -5.11
N ARG A 123 11.11 -17.22 -4.23
CA ARG A 123 12.50 -17.36 -3.75
C ARG A 123 12.64 -18.53 -2.77
N HIS A 124 11.59 -18.80 -2.00
CA HIS A 124 11.53 -19.87 -1.00
C HIS A 124 10.20 -20.60 -1.06
N THR A 125 10.20 -21.80 -0.47
CA THR A 125 9.00 -22.59 -0.22
C THR A 125 8.62 -22.53 1.26
N PHE A 126 7.43 -23.03 1.64
CA PHE A 126 7.04 -23.17 3.05
C PHE A 126 8.01 -24.03 3.86
N ALA A 127 8.78 -24.92 3.20
CA ALA A 127 9.69 -25.84 3.85
C ALA A 127 11.03 -25.21 4.23
N ASP A 128 11.53 -24.28 3.41
CA ASP A 128 12.88 -23.72 3.52
C ASP A 128 12.92 -22.20 3.76
N ALA A 129 11.76 -21.52 3.80
CA ALA A 129 11.70 -20.10 4.05
C ALA A 129 12.28 -19.74 5.43
N PRO A 130 13.20 -18.77 5.52
CA PRO A 130 13.67 -18.27 6.79
C PRO A 130 12.52 -17.61 7.57
N GLN A 131 12.61 -17.60 8.90
CA GLN A 131 11.63 -16.89 9.72
C GLN A 131 11.71 -15.39 9.48
N PRO A 132 10.63 -14.72 9.02
CA PRO A 132 10.62 -13.28 8.82
C PRO A 132 10.32 -12.52 10.13
N ASP A 133 10.73 -11.25 10.14
CA ASP A 133 10.25 -10.25 11.10
C ASP A 133 8.86 -9.73 10.71
N VAL A 134 8.60 -9.63 9.41
CA VAL A 134 7.32 -9.16 8.85
C VAL A 134 6.79 -10.17 7.84
N LEU A 135 5.55 -10.60 8.00
CA LEU A 135 4.84 -11.45 7.05
C LEU A 135 3.80 -10.63 6.30
N ILE A 136 3.85 -10.66 4.97
CA ILE A 136 2.87 -10.00 4.10
C ILE A 136 2.00 -11.07 3.42
N VAL A 137 0.68 -10.89 3.54
CA VAL A 137 -0.35 -11.77 2.94
C VAL A 137 -1.19 -10.94 1.96
N PRO A 138 -0.83 -10.97 0.67
CA PRO A 138 -1.54 -10.22 -0.37
C PRO A 138 -2.88 -10.85 -0.76
N GLY A 139 -3.65 -10.10 -1.54
CA GLY A 139 -4.92 -10.56 -2.09
C GLY A 139 -4.81 -11.08 -3.53
N GLY A 140 -5.97 -11.19 -4.16
CA GLY A 140 -6.16 -11.75 -5.50
C GLY A 140 -7.16 -12.90 -5.51
N GLY A 141 -6.89 -13.95 -6.23
CA GLY A 141 -7.68 -15.19 -6.28
C GLY A 141 -7.48 -16.07 -5.03
N VAL A 142 -7.88 -15.57 -3.87
CA VAL A 142 -7.53 -16.13 -2.54
C VAL A 142 -8.21 -17.46 -2.18
N LYS A 143 -9.18 -17.95 -2.98
CA LYS A 143 -10.00 -19.12 -2.62
C LYS A 143 -9.14 -20.34 -2.27
N ALA A 144 -8.23 -20.74 -3.16
CA ALA A 144 -7.38 -21.91 -2.94
C ALA A 144 -6.50 -21.77 -1.68
N SER A 145 -5.93 -20.58 -1.45
CA SER A 145 -5.10 -20.30 -0.28
C SER A 145 -5.88 -20.35 1.03
N ARG A 146 -7.15 -19.93 1.03
CA ARG A 146 -8.05 -20.00 2.20
C ARG A 146 -8.47 -21.42 2.55
N GLU A 147 -8.50 -22.33 1.56
CA GLU A 147 -8.90 -23.73 1.70
C GLU A 147 -7.68 -24.64 1.93
N SER A 148 -6.45 -24.18 1.60
CA SER A 148 -5.21 -24.95 1.80
C SER A 148 -4.81 -25.01 3.26
N LYS A 149 -4.89 -26.22 3.84
CA LYS A 149 -4.40 -26.44 5.22
C LYS A 149 -2.92 -26.09 5.34
N ALA A 150 -2.10 -26.42 4.34
CA ALA A 150 -0.66 -26.14 4.34
C ALA A 150 -0.40 -24.63 4.39
N THR A 151 -1.11 -23.84 3.57
CA THR A 151 -1.00 -22.37 3.57
C THR A 151 -1.42 -21.78 4.93
N LEU A 152 -2.56 -22.21 5.47
CA LEU A 152 -3.06 -21.68 6.74
C LEU A 152 -2.16 -22.04 7.91
N ASP A 153 -1.64 -23.26 7.97
CA ASP A 153 -0.72 -23.69 9.02
C ASP A 153 0.62 -22.97 8.94
N TRP A 154 1.16 -22.77 7.73
CA TRP A 154 2.37 -22.00 7.53
C TRP A 154 2.19 -20.54 7.99
N ILE A 155 1.07 -19.89 7.62
CA ILE A 155 0.75 -18.53 8.06
C ILE A 155 0.67 -18.45 9.58
N ARG A 156 -0.06 -19.36 10.24
CA ARG A 156 -0.18 -19.39 11.71
C ARG A 156 1.19 -19.50 12.38
N LYS A 157 2.01 -20.46 11.93
CA LYS A 157 3.36 -20.70 12.46
C LYS A 157 4.26 -19.49 12.25
N THR A 158 4.30 -18.94 11.05
CA THR A 158 5.14 -17.80 10.68
C THR A 158 4.71 -16.56 11.43
N SER A 159 3.40 -16.24 11.44
CA SER A 159 2.82 -15.11 12.15
C SER A 159 3.08 -15.18 13.66
N ALA A 160 3.04 -16.38 14.27
CA ALA A 160 3.29 -16.52 15.71
C ALA A 160 4.67 -15.95 16.11
N ASN A 161 5.68 -16.12 15.25
CA ASN A 161 7.06 -15.73 15.50
C ASN A 161 7.47 -14.40 14.80
N ALA A 162 6.65 -13.85 13.92
CA ALA A 162 6.89 -12.55 13.29
C ALA A 162 6.55 -11.39 14.26
N LYS A 163 7.22 -10.26 14.11
CA LYS A 163 6.90 -9.01 14.82
C LYS A 163 5.58 -8.42 14.33
N ILE A 164 5.38 -8.45 12.99
CA ILE A 164 4.19 -7.92 12.31
C ILE A 164 3.72 -8.93 11.26
N THR A 165 2.39 -9.09 11.15
CA THR A 165 1.73 -9.75 10.02
C THR A 165 0.76 -8.77 9.40
N MET A 166 0.93 -8.50 8.11
CA MET A 166 0.12 -7.53 7.38
C MET A 166 -0.60 -8.20 6.22
N SER A 167 -1.91 -7.99 6.12
CA SER A 167 -2.65 -8.35 4.91
C SER A 167 -2.89 -7.14 4.02
N VAL A 168 -2.95 -7.39 2.70
CA VAL A 168 -3.35 -6.41 1.70
C VAL A 168 -4.57 -6.93 0.95
N CYS A 169 -5.52 -6.05 0.65
CA CYS A 169 -6.70 -6.40 -0.13
C CYS A 169 -7.50 -7.54 0.54
N ASN A 170 -8.02 -8.48 -0.25
CA ASN A 170 -8.69 -9.67 0.26
C ASN A 170 -7.75 -10.75 0.85
N GLY A 171 -6.45 -10.46 1.01
CA GLY A 171 -5.56 -11.21 1.89
C GLY A 171 -6.05 -11.26 3.33
N ALA A 172 -6.87 -10.29 3.74
CA ALA A 172 -7.57 -10.30 5.03
C ALA A 172 -8.45 -11.55 5.22
N TYR A 173 -9.06 -12.08 4.16
CA TYR A 173 -9.83 -13.31 4.22
C TYR A 173 -8.94 -14.54 4.49
N ILE A 174 -7.71 -14.55 3.99
CA ILE A 174 -6.74 -15.62 4.32
C ILE A 174 -6.39 -15.57 5.81
N LEU A 175 -6.10 -14.36 6.35
CA LEU A 175 -5.84 -14.20 7.78
C LEU A 175 -7.05 -14.55 8.64
N ALA A 176 -8.26 -14.22 8.21
CA ALA A 176 -9.50 -14.59 8.87
C ALA A 176 -9.70 -16.12 8.89
N SER A 177 -9.47 -16.79 7.74
CA SER A 177 -9.51 -18.27 7.66
C SER A 177 -8.43 -18.94 8.51
N ALA A 178 -7.30 -18.26 8.73
CA ALA A 178 -6.27 -18.70 9.67
C ALA A 178 -6.66 -18.46 11.16
N GLY A 179 -7.78 -17.77 11.44
CA GLY A 179 -8.22 -17.43 12.78
C GLY A 179 -7.45 -16.27 13.42
N LEU A 180 -6.70 -15.50 12.63
CA LEU A 180 -5.83 -14.43 13.13
C LEU A 180 -6.54 -13.08 13.31
N LEU A 181 -7.79 -12.96 12.86
CA LEU A 181 -8.57 -11.72 12.94
C LEU A 181 -9.71 -11.74 13.96
N ASP A 182 -9.95 -12.87 14.66
CA ASP A 182 -11.01 -12.99 15.63
C ASP A 182 -10.86 -11.94 16.75
N GLY A 183 -11.90 -11.12 16.97
CA GLY A 183 -11.93 -10.07 17.98
C GLY A 183 -11.12 -8.81 17.65
N LEU A 184 -10.48 -8.76 16.47
CA LEU A 184 -9.70 -7.61 16.03
C LEU A 184 -10.52 -6.66 15.15
N LYS A 185 -10.08 -5.41 15.07
CA LYS A 185 -10.54 -4.47 14.03
C LYS A 185 -9.88 -4.84 12.71
N ALA A 186 -10.63 -4.84 11.61
CA ALA A 186 -10.05 -5.13 10.30
C ALA A 186 -10.71 -4.34 9.17
N THR A 187 -9.93 -4.11 8.13
CA THR A 187 -10.39 -3.63 6.84
C THR A 187 -9.91 -4.56 5.73
N THR A 188 -10.45 -4.40 4.55
CA THR A 188 -10.05 -5.05 3.31
C THR A 188 -10.41 -4.14 2.14
N THR A 189 -10.37 -4.61 0.91
CA THR A 189 -10.88 -3.84 -0.25
C THR A 189 -12.31 -3.37 0.00
N ALA A 190 -12.57 -2.10 -0.27
CA ALA A 190 -13.83 -1.43 0.09
C ALA A 190 -15.09 -2.21 -0.27
N GLY A 191 -15.14 -2.81 -1.47
CA GLY A 191 -16.29 -3.63 -1.92
C GLY A 191 -16.46 -4.98 -1.22
N LEU A 192 -15.47 -5.41 -0.43
CA LEU A 192 -15.44 -6.73 0.23
C LEU A 192 -15.53 -6.64 1.76
N ILE A 193 -15.54 -5.42 2.34
CA ILE A 193 -15.56 -5.25 3.81
C ILE A 193 -16.82 -5.89 4.41
N LYS A 194 -17.98 -5.64 3.83
CA LYS A 194 -19.25 -6.20 4.31
C LYS A 194 -19.23 -7.73 4.30
N GLY A 195 -18.82 -8.33 3.17
CA GLY A 195 -18.70 -9.79 3.03
C GLY A 195 -17.72 -10.42 4.03
N LEU A 196 -16.64 -9.71 4.38
CA LEU A 196 -15.70 -10.17 5.40
C LEU A 196 -16.40 -10.33 6.76
N GLY A 197 -17.21 -9.37 7.17
CA GLY A 197 -17.96 -9.47 8.43
C GLY A 197 -19.10 -10.48 8.41
N GLU A 198 -19.76 -10.66 7.26
CA GLU A 198 -20.80 -11.68 7.10
C GLU A 198 -20.23 -13.10 7.25
N GLU A 199 -19.03 -13.34 6.69
CA GLU A 199 -18.38 -14.65 6.77
C GLU A 199 -17.65 -14.87 8.11
N PHE A 200 -17.10 -13.80 8.71
CA PHE A 200 -16.33 -13.84 9.95
C PHE A 200 -16.88 -12.85 10.99
N PRO A 201 -18.00 -13.18 11.64
CA PRO A 201 -18.76 -12.23 12.48
C PRO A 201 -18.04 -11.78 13.76
N LYS A 202 -16.93 -12.39 14.12
CA LYS A 202 -16.10 -11.94 15.25
C LYS A 202 -15.20 -10.76 14.91
N ILE A 203 -15.09 -10.35 13.64
CA ILE A 203 -14.25 -9.27 13.19
C ILE A 203 -14.99 -7.94 13.36
N HIS A 204 -14.32 -6.93 13.91
CA HIS A 204 -14.83 -5.56 13.98
C HIS A 204 -14.46 -4.79 12.71
N LEU A 205 -15.41 -4.58 11.81
CA LEU A 205 -15.16 -3.97 10.51
C LEU A 205 -14.85 -2.47 10.60
N VAL A 206 -13.84 -2.02 9.85
CA VAL A 206 -13.48 -0.62 9.68
C VAL A 206 -13.59 -0.25 8.20
N TYR A 207 -14.40 0.77 7.90
CA TYR A 207 -14.81 1.12 6.54
C TYR A 207 -14.08 2.33 5.95
N ASP A 208 -13.45 3.15 6.77
CA ASP A 208 -12.95 4.48 6.41
C ASP A 208 -11.42 4.64 6.52
N GLN A 209 -10.70 3.56 6.82
CA GLN A 209 -9.24 3.58 6.97
C GLN A 209 -8.55 2.77 5.88
N ARG A 210 -7.44 3.29 5.35
CA ARG A 210 -6.61 2.60 4.37
C ARG A 210 -5.93 1.38 4.97
N PHE A 211 -5.59 1.44 6.25
CA PHE A 211 -5.09 0.31 7.03
C PHE A 211 -5.57 0.41 8.48
N VAL A 212 -5.62 -0.73 9.14
CA VAL A 212 -5.99 -0.88 10.55
C VAL A 212 -4.87 -1.61 11.26
N ASP A 213 -4.31 -0.99 12.28
CA ASP A 213 -3.20 -1.52 13.07
C ASP A 213 -3.70 -1.99 14.44
N ASN A 214 -3.57 -3.29 14.74
CA ASN A 214 -3.84 -3.89 16.04
C ASN A 214 -2.55 -4.27 16.78
N GLY A 215 -1.44 -3.61 16.50
CA GLY A 215 -0.14 -3.97 17.05
C GLY A 215 0.58 -5.02 16.19
N LYS A 216 0.36 -6.29 16.44
CA LYS A 216 0.98 -7.39 15.69
C LYS A 216 0.31 -7.64 14.32
N ILE A 217 -1.00 -7.47 14.24
CA ILE A 217 -1.76 -7.72 13.02
C ILE A 217 -2.19 -6.39 12.41
N ILE A 218 -1.83 -6.18 11.16
CA ILE A 218 -2.24 -5.02 10.35
C ILE A 218 -3.06 -5.53 9.17
N THR A 219 -4.18 -4.89 8.89
CA THR A 219 -4.96 -5.17 7.68
C THR A 219 -5.06 -3.92 6.83
N CYS A 220 -4.80 -4.05 5.53
CA CYS A 220 -4.84 -2.94 4.59
C CYS A 220 -5.97 -3.13 3.58
N GLY A 221 -6.50 -2.03 3.10
CA GLY A 221 -7.32 -2.02 1.89
C GLY A 221 -6.57 -2.60 0.70
N GLY A 222 -7.19 -2.57 -0.48
CA GLY A 222 -6.55 -3.10 -1.69
C GLY A 222 -5.57 -2.12 -2.33
N LEU A 223 -4.72 -2.68 -3.18
CA LEU A 223 -3.88 -1.94 -4.12
C LEU A 223 -2.90 -0.98 -3.40
N THR A 224 -2.97 0.33 -3.69
CA THR A 224 -2.08 1.33 -3.09
C THR A 224 -2.18 1.43 -1.56
N SER A 225 -3.28 0.97 -0.94
CA SER A 225 -3.37 0.91 0.52
C SER A 225 -2.36 -0.06 1.16
N GLY A 226 -1.88 -1.05 0.39
CA GLY A 226 -0.78 -1.92 0.81
C GLY A 226 0.54 -1.18 0.93
N MET A 227 0.79 -0.18 0.05
CA MET A 227 1.96 0.68 0.13
C MET A 227 1.90 1.58 1.37
N ASP A 228 0.73 2.17 1.67
CA ASP A 228 0.54 2.95 2.91
C ASP A 228 0.80 2.12 4.17
N GLY A 229 0.29 0.88 4.18
CA GLY A 229 0.54 -0.06 5.27
C GLY A 229 2.01 -0.44 5.40
N ALA A 230 2.72 -0.64 4.28
CA ALA A 230 4.15 -0.95 4.29
C ALA A 230 4.97 0.23 4.83
N ILE A 231 4.72 1.45 4.37
CA ILE A 231 5.38 2.66 4.89
C ILE A 231 5.05 2.85 6.40
N HIS A 232 3.81 2.55 6.81
CA HIS A 232 3.45 2.56 8.22
C HIS A 232 4.25 1.51 9.03
N VAL A 233 4.48 0.32 8.49
CA VAL A 233 5.34 -0.70 9.12
C VAL A 233 6.78 -0.20 9.24
N VAL A 234 7.35 0.42 8.21
CA VAL A 234 8.67 1.07 8.28
C VAL A 234 8.68 2.14 9.37
N SER A 235 7.63 2.97 9.44
CA SER A 235 7.51 3.99 10.51
C SER A 235 7.51 3.37 11.92
N ARG A 236 6.92 2.20 12.08
CA ARG A 236 6.89 1.50 13.37
C ARG A 236 8.21 0.84 13.76
N LEU A 237 8.96 0.35 12.78
CA LEU A 237 10.22 -0.37 13.02
C LEU A 237 11.43 0.57 13.10
N ASP A 238 11.50 1.56 12.20
CA ASP A 238 12.67 2.43 12.02
C ASP A 238 12.38 3.91 12.26
N GLY A 239 11.14 4.22 12.60
CA GLY A 239 10.70 5.59 12.91
C GLY A 239 10.15 6.36 11.70
N GLN A 240 9.45 7.45 12.01
CA GLN A 240 8.75 8.25 11.02
C GLN A 240 9.69 8.91 9.99
N GLY A 241 10.91 9.23 10.38
CA GLY A 241 11.91 9.82 9.47
C GLY A 241 12.31 8.86 8.34
N ALA A 242 12.54 7.58 8.68
CA ALA A 242 12.83 6.53 7.69
C ALA A 242 11.64 6.31 6.74
N ALA A 243 10.43 6.22 7.27
CA ALA A 243 9.22 6.09 6.48
C ALA A 243 9.01 7.25 5.50
N GLN A 244 9.29 8.48 5.92
CA GLN A 244 9.20 9.67 5.07
C GLN A 244 10.26 9.66 3.96
N GLN A 245 11.47 9.22 4.26
CA GLN A 245 12.54 9.10 3.26
C GLN A 245 12.18 8.06 2.19
N VAL A 246 11.67 6.90 2.61
CA VAL A 246 11.18 5.87 1.67
C VAL A 246 10.08 6.46 0.79
N ALA A 247 9.06 7.10 1.38
CA ALA A 247 7.97 7.68 0.62
C ALA A 247 8.44 8.72 -0.41
N LEU A 248 9.43 9.56 -0.05
CA LEU A 248 10.03 10.54 -0.95
C LEU A 248 10.85 9.87 -2.06
N GLY A 249 11.60 8.80 -1.75
CA GLY A 249 12.36 8.03 -2.73
C GLY A 249 11.48 7.37 -3.79
N GLU A 250 10.32 6.91 -3.37
CA GLU A 250 9.29 6.31 -4.23
C GLU A 250 8.37 7.35 -4.91
N GLU A 251 8.64 8.65 -4.77
CA GLU A 251 7.74 9.73 -5.23
C GLU A 251 6.27 9.53 -4.79
N TYR A 252 6.08 8.91 -3.62
CA TYR A 252 4.78 8.55 -3.10
C TYR A 252 4.29 9.56 -2.06
N ASP A 253 3.15 10.23 -2.35
CA ASP A 253 2.51 11.17 -1.42
C ASP A 253 1.86 10.42 -0.26
N TRP A 254 2.67 10.09 0.73
CA TRP A 254 2.25 9.33 1.90
C TRP A 254 1.78 10.24 3.03
N SER A 255 0.61 9.90 3.58
CA SER A 255 0.09 10.51 4.79
C SER A 255 -0.34 9.42 5.78
N ALA A 256 0.25 9.41 6.96
CA ALA A 256 -0.06 8.47 8.03
C ALA A 256 -1.54 8.49 8.49
N ARG A 257 -2.28 9.53 8.12
CA ARG A 257 -3.70 9.71 8.48
C ARG A 257 -4.64 9.74 7.29
N SER A 258 -4.16 9.34 6.11
CA SER A 258 -5.03 9.31 4.93
C SER A 258 -6.12 8.26 5.11
N GLY A 259 -7.37 8.67 4.95
CA GLY A 259 -8.51 7.77 4.83
C GLY A 259 -8.52 7.09 3.45
N PHE A 260 -9.40 6.11 3.26
CA PHE A 260 -9.65 5.57 1.93
C PHE A 260 -9.95 6.71 0.95
N ALA A 261 -9.36 6.68 -0.24
CA ALA A 261 -9.73 7.60 -1.30
C ALA A 261 -11.26 7.62 -1.47
N ARG A 262 -11.87 6.45 -1.48
CA ARG A 262 -13.32 6.28 -1.57
C ARG A 262 -14.08 6.75 -0.31
N ALA A 263 -13.48 6.72 0.86
CA ALA A 263 -14.09 7.26 2.07
C ALA A 263 -14.10 8.79 2.11
N SER A 264 -13.22 9.45 1.34
CA SER A 264 -13.19 10.89 1.19
C SER A 264 -13.95 11.40 -0.03
N LEU A 265 -14.13 10.58 -1.07
CA LEU A 265 -14.87 10.98 -2.27
C LEU A 265 -16.38 10.95 -2.06
N ALA A 266 -17.08 11.87 -2.72
CA ALA A 266 -18.51 12.03 -2.56
C ALA A 266 -19.34 10.85 -3.14
N ASP A 267 -18.78 10.03 -4.05
CA ASP A 267 -19.47 8.87 -4.64
C ASP A 267 -20.05 7.89 -3.60
N ARG A 268 -19.40 7.77 -2.44
CA ARG A 268 -19.85 6.96 -1.30
C ARG A 268 -21.24 7.33 -0.76
N LEU A 269 -21.68 8.55 -1.05
CA LEU A 269 -22.96 9.09 -0.61
C LEU A 269 -24.11 8.76 -1.59
N ILE A 270 -23.79 8.18 -2.76
CA ILE A 270 -24.80 7.73 -3.73
C ILE A 270 -25.30 6.36 -3.29
N PRO A 271 -26.60 6.22 -3.01
CA PRO A 271 -27.18 4.93 -2.65
C PRO A 271 -27.03 3.90 -3.78
N SER A 272 -26.90 2.63 -3.41
CA SER A 272 -26.92 1.55 -4.39
C SER A 272 -28.29 1.45 -5.05
N VAL A 273 -28.32 1.43 -6.39
CA VAL A 273 -29.51 1.22 -7.20
C VAL A 273 -29.29 -0.02 -8.07
N HIS A 274 -30.24 -0.94 -8.09
CA HIS A 274 -30.16 -2.22 -8.83
C HIS A 274 -30.45 -2.02 -10.32
N LEU A 275 -29.57 -1.29 -11.03
CA LEU A 275 -29.76 -0.98 -12.46
C LEU A 275 -29.78 -2.24 -13.33
N SER A 276 -29.12 -3.33 -12.94
CA SER A 276 -29.14 -4.60 -13.68
C SER A 276 -30.51 -5.24 -13.80
N GLU A 277 -31.44 -4.91 -12.88
CA GLU A 277 -32.84 -5.33 -12.97
C GLU A 277 -33.68 -4.47 -13.92
N MET A 278 -33.13 -3.35 -14.36
CA MET A 278 -33.82 -2.38 -15.20
C MET A 278 -33.28 -2.36 -16.64
N GLY A 279 -32.21 -3.11 -16.94
CA GLY A 279 -31.59 -3.16 -18.26
C GLY A 279 -30.11 -3.52 -18.23
N THR A 280 -29.44 -3.32 -19.37
CA THR A 280 -28.00 -3.52 -19.52
C THR A 280 -27.31 -2.17 -19.56
N TRP A 281 -26.35 -1.94 -18.68
CA TRP A 281 -25.71 -0.64 -18.48
C TRP A 281 -24.21 -0.72 -18.47
N GLU A 282 -23.54 0.29 -19.01
CA GLU A 282 -22.11 0.53 -18.95
C GLU A 282 -21.85 1.92 -18.38
N VAL A 283 -20.77 2.07 -17.60
CA VAL A 283 -20.37 3.37 -17.07
C VAL A 283 -19.81 4.21 -18.23
N ALA A 284 -20.45 5.32 -18.54
CA ALA A 284 -20.01 6.27 -19.54
C ALA A 284 -19.14 7.38 -18.96
N LYS A 285 -19.38 7.76 -17.70
CA LYS A 285 -18.64 8.80 -16.99
C LYS A 285 -18.70 8.55 -15.50
N THR A 286 -17.58 8.76 -14.80
CA THR A 286 -17.55 8.87 -13.34
C THR A 286 -16.42 9.82 -12.96
N GLU A 287 -16.76 10.92 -12.31
CA GLU A 287 -15.79 11.92 -11.86
C GLU A 287 -16.30 12.73 -10.68
N GLY A 288 -15.40 13.28 -9.88
CA GLY A 288 -15.76 14.16 -8.78
C GLY A 288 -14.65 14.37 -7.77
N SER A 289 -15.06 14.85 -6.60
CA SER A 289 -14.20 15.23 -5.49
C SER A 289 -14.84 14.87 -4.15
N THR A 290 -14.36 15.46 -3.07
CA THR A 290 -14.90 15.28 -1.72
C THR A 290 -16.25 15.98 -1.51
N ASP A 291 -16.61 16.93 -2.34
CA ASP A 291 -17.81 17.78 -2.19
C ASP A 291 -18.76 17.73 -3.39
N ARG A 292 -18.43 16.95 -4.40
CA ARG A 292 -19.23 16.77 -5.60
C ARG A 292 -18.90 15.42 -6.26
N TRP A 293 -19.91 14.75 -6.84
CA TRP A 293 -19.71 13.58 -7.70
C TRP A 293 -20.73 13.52 -8.82
N GLU A 294 -20.31 13.00 -9.96
CA GLU A 294 -21.17 12.70 -11.10
C GLU A 294 -20.86 11.28 -11.61
N ILE A 295 -21.89 10.47 -11.78
CA ILE A 295 -21.82 9.20 -12.47
C ILE A 295 -22.88 9.20 -13.57
N ALA A 296 -22.48 8.83 -14.80
CA ALA A 296 -23.40 8.60 -15.90
C ALA A 296 -23.18 7.19 -16.44
N VAL A 297 -24.28 6.51 -16.72
CA VAL A 297 -24.31 5.20 -17.36
C VAL A 297 -25.08 5.30 -18.67
N ARG A 298 -24.69 4.52 -19.66
CA ARG A 298 -25.37 4.39 -20.95
C ARG A 298 -25.82 2.96 -21.15
N GLY A 299 -27.03 2.74 -21.62
CA GLY A 299 -27.52 1.37 -21.75
C GLY A 299 -28.89 1.24 -22.41
N THR A 300 -29.38 0.01 -22.46
CA THR A 300 -30.68 -0.36 -23.02
C THR A 300 -31.61 -0.85 -21.93
N SER A 301 -32.90 -0.52 -22.09
CA SER A 301 -33.97 -0.98 -21.22
C SER A 301 -35.26 -1.09 -22.00
N ASP A 302 -36.16 -1.99 -21.60
CA ASP A 302 -37.52 -2.09 -22.14
C ASP A 302 -38.44 -1.03 -21.54
N LEU A 303 -38.04 -0.41 -20.42
CA LEU A 303 -38.79 0.64 -19.75
C LEU A 303 -38.66 1.97 -20.50
N THR A 304 -39.69 2.81 -20.39
CA THR A 304 -39.62 4.22 -20.83
C THR A 304 -38.74 5.06 -19.89
N SER A 305 -38.31 6.25 -20.32
CA SER A 305 -37.56 7.18 -19.47
C SER A 305 -38.29 7.49 -18.15
N GLY A 306 -39.62 7.64 -18.20
CA GLY A 306 -40.44 7.92 -17.02
C GLY A 306 -40.50 6.75 -16.06
N GLU A 307 -40.64 5.52 -16.58
CA GLU A 307 -40.66 4.29 -15.76
C GLU A 307 -39.27 4.04 -15.14
N LEU A 308 -38.19 4.24 -15.88
CA LEU A 308 -36.81 4.18 -15.35
C LEU A 308 -36.65 5.16 -14.20
N LEU A 309 -36.97 6.44 -14.41
CA LEU A 309 -36.86 7.46 -13.38
C LEU A 309 -37.72 7.12 -12.16
N SER A 310 -38.94 6.61 -12.37
CA SER A 310 -39.83 6.20 -11.29
C SER A 310 -39.25 5.06 -10.44
N ARG A 311 -38.68 4.02 -11.08
CA ARG A 311 -38.05 2.89 -10.37
C ARG A 311 -36.82 3.32 -9.57
N ILE A 312 -35.96 4.14 -10.20
CA ILE A 312 -34.79 4.71 -9.52
C ILE A 312 -35.20 5.53 -8.31
N ASN A 313 -36.22 6.38 -8.45
CA ASN A 313 -36.75 7.18 -7.34
C ASN A 313 -37.31 6.30 -6.20
N GLN A 314 -37.94 5.17 -6.51
CA GLN A 314 -38.37 4.22 -5.50
C GLN A 314 -37.20 3.56 -4.74
N GLU A 315 -36.11 3.23 -5.43
CA GLU A 315 -34.91 2.71 -4.78
C GLU A 315 -34.24 3.78 -3.88
N LEU A 316 -34.07 4.99 -4.40
CA LEU A 316 -33.48 6.10 -3.65
C LEU A 316 -34.31 6.48 -2.40
N ALA A 317 -35.64 6.40 -2.47
CA ALA A 317 -36.54 6.69 -1.35
C ALA A 317 -36.40 5.68 -0.18
N LYS A 318 -35.78 4.52 -0.41
CA LYS A 318 -35.45 3.54 0.65
C LYS A 318 -34.22 3.96 1.47
N SER A 319 -33.45 4.94 1.00
CA SER A 319 -32.27 5.49 1.67
C SER A 319 -32.62 6.73 2.50
N ASP A 320 -31.60 7.40 3.04
CA ASP A 320 -31.75 8.67 3.76
C ASP A 320 -32.01 9.87 2.84
N TRP A 321 -32.07 9.66 1.52
CA TRP A 321 -32.40 10.69 0.56
C TRP A 321 -33.87 11.07 0.61
N LYS A 322 -34.17 12.36 0.65
CA LYS A 322 -35.53 12.92 0.66
C LYS A 322 -35.80 13.66 -0.64
N SER A 323 -36.93 13.42 -1.25
CA SER A 323 -37.36 14.17 -2.43
C SER A 323 -37.48 15.65 -2.12
N ALA A 324 -36.82 16.50 -2.92
CA ALA A 324 -36.95 17.95 -2.79
C ALA A 324 -38.36 18.41 -3.18
N ALA A 325 -38.91 19.41 -2.47
CA ALA A 325 -40.24 19.92 -2.73
C ALA A 325 -40.36 20.42 -4.19
N GLY A 326 -41.35 19.94 -4.91
CA GLY A 326 -41.60 20.32 -6.32
C GLY A 326 -41.03 19.37 -7.38
N SER A 327 -40.34 18.28 -7.00
CA SER A 327 -39.63 17.38 -7.91
C SER A 327 -40.48 16.33 -8.64
N ALA A 328 -41.78 16.33 -8.48
CA ALA A 328 -42.66 15.30 -9.05
C ALA A 328 -43.68 15.87 -10.04
N LYS A 329 -43.25 16.46 -11.15
CA LYS A 329 -44.14 16.62 -12.32
C LYS A 329 -43.74 15.58 -13.35
N SER A 330 -44.69 14.77 -13.77
CA SER A 330 -44.59 13.65 -14.73
C SER A 330 -44.00 14.01 -16.11
N ARG A 331 -43.57 15.24 -16.33
CA ARG A 331 -42.94 15.72 -17.59
C ARG A 331 -41.43 15.98 -17.44
N ASP A 332 -40.91 16.03 -16.20
CA ASP A 332 -39.50 16.31 -15.97
C ASP A 332 -38.74 14.97 -15.92
N ARG A 333 -37.77 14.79 -16.83
CA ARG A 333 -36.88 13.62 -16.89
C ARG A 333 -35.81 13.65 -15.81
N SER A 334 -36.03 14.44 -14.78
CA SER A 334 -35.12 14.59 -13.62
C SER A 334 -35.89 14.57 -12.33
N SER A 335 -35.20 14.12 -11.29
CA SER A 335 -35.66 14.22 -9.92
C SER A 335 -34.58 14.85 -9.06
N HIS A 336 -35.00 15.63 -8.05
CA HIS A 336 -34.12 16.35 -7.14
C HIS A 336 -34.29 15.83 -5.73
N TRP A 337 -33.14 15.67 -5.05
CA TRP A 337 -33.03 15.04 -3.74
C TRP A 337 -32.20 15.90 -2.80
N ILE A 338 -32.50 15.80 -1.52
CA ILE A 338 -31.74 16.39 -0.43
C ILE A 338 -31.41 15.33 0.60
N PHE A 339 -30.21 15.38 1.16
CA PHE A 339 -29.77 14.46 2.20
C PHE A 339 -28.67 15.09 3.05
N ARG A 340 -28.27 14.40 4.12
CA ARG A 340 -27.16 14.81 4.96
C ARG A 340 -26.14 13.69 5.02
N ASP A 341 -24.84 14.05 5.03
CA ASP A 341 -23.79 13.08 5.30
C ASP A 341 -23.73 12.71 6.80
N ALA A 342 -22.84 11.78 7.16
CA ALA A 342 -22.66 11.32 8.54
C ALA A 342 -22.20 12.43 9.50
N GLN A 343 -21.66 13.54 8.98
CA GLN A 343 -21.26 14.73 9.73
C GLN A 343 -22.38 15.77 9.80
N GLY A 344 -23.56 15.47 9.22
CA GLY A 344 -24.73 16.36 9.20
C GLY A 344 -24.68 17.46 8.14
N ALA A 345 -23.67 17.47 7.26
CA ALA A 345 -23.57 18.47 6.20
C ALA A 345 -24.66 18.24 5.15
N PRO A 346 -25.31 19.32 4.63
CA PRO A 346 -26.37 19.20 3.65
C PRO A 346 -25.83 18.96 2.24
N TRP A 347 -26.53 18.11 1.50
CA TRP A 347 -26.23 17.72 0.12
C TRP A 347 -27.46 17.79 -0.76
N GLN A 348 -27.23 18.04 -2.03
CA GLN A 348 -28.24 17.94 -3.08
C GLN A 348 -27.87 16.83 -4.06
N GLY A 349 -28.87 16.10 -4.54
CA GLY A 349 -28.76 15.09 -5.57
C GLY A 349 -29.70 15.38 -6.72
N THR A 350 -29.26 15.09 -7.94
CA THR A 350 -30.08 15.15 -9.14
C THR A 350 -29.92 13.84 -9.91
N VAL A 351 -31.03 13.23 -10.27
CA VAL A 351 -31.08 12.08 -11.15
C VAL A 351 -31.72 12.50 -12.46
N THR A 352 -31.11 12.19 -13.57
CA THR A 352 -31.62 12.52 -14.91
C THR A 352 -31.63 11.27 -15.79
N VAL A 353 -32.74 11.05 -16.51
CA VAL A 353 -32.86 10.00 -17.51
C VAL A 353 -33.11 10.66 -18.86
N GLY A 354 -32.13 10.55 -19.78
CA GLY A 354 -32.23 11.07 -21.13
C GLY A 354 -33.28 10.34 -21.99
N GLU A 355 -33.54 10.86 -23.17
CA GLU A 355 -34.27 10.13 -24.21
C GLU A 355 -33.42 9.02 -24.80
N ARG A 356 -34.07 8.07 -25.48
CA ARG A 356 -33.36 7.10 -26.31
C ARG A 356 -32.66 7.84 -27.46
N ASP A 357 -31.38 7.59 -27.59
CA ASP A 357 -30.62 8.09 -28.75
C ASP A 357 -30.89 7.29 -30.02
N ALA A 358 -30.16 7.60 -31.08
CA ALA A 358 -30.28 6.91 -32.38
C ALA A 358 -29.99 5.41 -32.29
N ASP A 359 -29.16 4.98 -31.34
CA ASP A 359 -28.83 3.58 -31.05
C ASP A 359 -29.81 2.91 -30.08
N ARG A 360 -30.92 3.58 -29.77
CA ARG A 360 -31.97 3.16 -28.84
C ARG A 360 -31.45 3.00 -27.38
N ARG A 361 -30.37 3.69 -27.01
CA ARG A 361 -29.80 3.69 -25.69
C ARG A 361 -30.25 4.90 -24.89
N TYR A 362 -30.39 4.71 -23.60
CA TYR A 362 -30.60 5.76 -22.61
C TYR A 362 -29.25 6.23 -22.04
N THR A 363 -29.19 7.49 -21.65
CA THR A 363 -28.17 7.99 -20.71
C THR A 363 -28.87 8.30 -19.38
N LEU A 364 -28.38 7.72 -18.30
CA LEU A 364 -28.82 7.97 -16.96
C LEU A 364 -27.67 8.62 -16.19
N ALA A 365 -27.90 9.75 -15.53
CA ALA A 365 -26.89 10.44 -14.74
C ALA A 365 -27.38 10.70 -13.32
N VAL A 366 -26.49 10.54 -12.36
CA VAL A 366 -26.66 10.94 -10.96
C VAL A 366 -25.54 11.93 -10.63
N THR A 367 -25.94 13.13 -10.20
CA THR A 367 -25.02 14.17 -9.75
C THR A 367 -25.34 14.50 -8.30
N ILE A 368 -24.33 14.58 -7.44
CA ILE A 368 -24.46 15.07 -6.08
C ILE A 368 -23.49 16.23 -5.81
N ALA A 369 -23.90 17.17 -5.01
CA ALA A 369 -23.06 18.27 -4.59
C ALA A 369 -23.39 18.71 -3.14
N ARG A 370 -22.36 19.05 -2.40
CA ARG A 370 -22.49 19.63 -1.06
C ARG A 370 -23.04 21.06 -1.17
N GLU A 371 -24.04 21.38 -0.38
CA GLU A 371 -24.53 22.75 -0.31
C GLU A 371 -23.46 23.65 0.30
N ARG A 372 -23.11 24.73 -0.40
CA ARG A 372 -22.24 25.76 0.19
C ARG A 372 -23.05 26.55 1.24
N PRO A 373 -22.45 26.82 2.41
CA PRO A 373 -23.08 27.76 3.32
C PRO A 373 -23.37 29.08 2.55
N LYS A 374 -24.57 29.57 2.65
CA LYS A 374 -24.86 30.93 2.12
C LYS A 374 -23.88 31.89 2.80
N ALA A 375 -23.08 32.58 2.01
CA ALA A 375 -22.27 33.66 2.51
C ALA A 375 -23.26 34.66 3.14
N GLY A 376 -23.20 34.76 4.47
CA GLY A 376 -23.98 35.74 5.26
C GLY A 376 -23.41 37.12 5.08
#